data_a786a3610aebb024cc944dff328d1914
#
_entry.id   a786a3610aebb024cc944dff328d1914
#
_cell.length_a   1.000
_cell.length_b   1.000
_cell.length_c   1.000
_cell.angle_alpha   90.00
_cell.angle_beta   90.00
_cell.angle_gamma   90.00
#
_symmetry.space_group_name_H-M   'P 1'
#
loop_
_entity.id
_entity.type
_entity.pdbx_description
1 polymer ?
#
loop_
_entity_poly.entity_id
_entity_poly.type
_entity_poly.pdbx_seq_one_letter_code
_entity_poly.pdbx_strand_id
1 'polypeptide(L)'
;TFTITGTVSSGTTANTSTDATGTITDNDGDGPTISIADVSVEEGDDAVFYVTTDQVSFEDIVVAITFADGTATSPEDYTYTNPLQVTIPAGSTTSEAITVPTVDDAIYEVTETFTITGSVSSGTTANPTTSGTGTITDNDGNGPTISIADVTVAEGDDAVFYVTTDQVSFEDIVVDITFADGTATSPEDYTYTN
;
A
#
# COMPACT_ATOMS: atom_id res chain seq x y z
N THR A 1 -2.04 17.86 -37.82
CA THR A 1 -2.17 18.31 -39.24
C THR A 1 -2.24 19.80 -39.30
N PHE A 2 -1.78 20.39 -40.43
CA PHE A 2 -1.92 21.81 -40.77
C PHE A 2 -2.31 21.94 -42.23
N THR A 3 -2.94 23.06 -42.60
CA THR A 3 -3.36 23.33 -43.96
C THR A 3 -2.51 24.50 -44.51
N ILE A 4 -2.03 24.35 -45.72
CA ILE A 4 -1.41 25.44 -46.50
C ILE A 4 -2.35 25.80 -47.65
N THR A 5 -2.69 27.08 -47.75
CA THR A 5 -3.55 27.61 -48.78
C THR A 5 -2.71 28.51 -49.74
N GLY A 6 -2.69 28.17 -51.01
CA GLY A 6 -2.14 28.99 -52.06
C GLY A 6 -3.24 29.80 -52.73
N THR A 7 -3.12 31.14 -52.76
CA THR A 7 -4.06 32.03 -53.43
C THR A 7 -3.35 32.77 -54.58
N VAL A 8 -3.98 32.80 -55.74
CA VAL A 8 -3.44 33.52 -56.89
C VAL A 8 -3.55 35.02 -56.65
N SER A 9 -2.41 35.70 -56.57
CA SER A 9 -2.35 37.15 -56.38
C SER A 9 -2.27 37.93 -57.68
N SER A 10 -1.83 37.30 -58.76
CA SER A 10 -1.81 37.92 -60.14
C SER A 10 -1.70 36.80 -61.19
N GLY A 11 -2.20 37.06 -62.40
CA GLY A 11 -2.22 36.11 -63.52
C GLY A 11 -3.57 35.42 -63.67
N THR A 12 -3.74 34.65 -64.79
CA THR A 12 -4.97 33.93 -65.09
C THR A 12 -4.75 32.46 -64.90
N THR A 13 -5.61 31.86 -64.03
CA THR A 13 -5.61 30.42 -63.69
C THR A 13 -7.02 29.90 -63.72
N ALA A 14 -7.20 28.59 -63.87
CA ALA A 14 -8.52 27.93 -63.83
C ALA A 14 -9.14 27.93 -62.44
N ASN A 15 -8.34 28.04 -61.37
CA ASN A 15 -8.76 28.18 -59.97
C ASN A 15 -8.05 29.38 -59.33
N THR A 16 -8.67 30.01 -58.34
CA THR A 16 -8.13 31.18 -57.64
C THR A 16 -7.40 30.80 -56.33
N SER A 17 -7.63 29.59 -55.84
CA SER A 17 -6.98 29.04 -54.64
C SER A 17 -6.86 27.53 -54.71
N THR A 18 -5.94 26.99 -53.95
CA THR A 18 -5.76 25.55 -53.71
C THR A 18 -5.27 25.32 -52.29
N ASP A 19 -5.67 24.22 -51.69
CA ASP A 19 -5.26 23.84 -50.36
C ASP A 19 -4.51 22.51 -50.37
N ALA A 20 -3.59 22.34 -49.42
CA ALA A 20 -2.92 21.10 -49.14
C ALA A 20 -2.82 20.89 -47.62
N THR A 21 -2.91 19.64 -47.18
CA THR A 21 -2.76 19.27 -45.78
C THR A 21 -1.38 18.69 -45.53
N GLY A 22 -0.66 19.26 -44.57
CA GLY A 22 0.54 18.65 -43.98
C GLY A 22 0.13 17.82 -42.75
N THR A 23 0.69 16.62 -42.65
CA THR A 23 0.51 15.76 -41.46
C THR A 23 1.86 15.53 -40.82
N ILE A 24 1.93 15.77 -39.51
CA ILE A 24 3.09 15.42 -38.68
C ILE A 24 2.61 14.22 -37.88
N THR A 25 3.36 13.14 -37.95
CA THR A 25 3.12 11.93 -37.14
C THR A 25 4.09 11.93 -35.98
N ASP A 26 3.58 11.53 -34.79
CA ASP A 26 4.40 11.29 -33.64
C ASP A 26 5.28 10.05 -33.84
N ASN A 27 6.53 10.10 -33.39
CA ASN A 27 7.49 9.01 -33.47
C ASN A 27 8.12 8.67 -32.10
N ASP A 28 7.57 9.20 -31.00
CA ASP A 28 8.07 9.03 -29.63
C ASP A 28 7.45 7.80 -28.90
N GLY A 29 6.77 6.90 -29.63
CA GLY A 29 6.24 5.64 -29.14
C GLY A 29 4.79 5.72 -28.61
N ASP A 30 4.44 4.81 -27.70
CA ASP A 30 3.05 4.63 -27.24
C ASP A 30 2.65 5.59 -26.09
N GLY A 31 3.43 6.64 -25.83
CA GLY A 31 3.25 7.58 -24.73
C GLY A 31 3.96 7.14 -23.44
N PRO A 32 3.90 7.99 -22.38
CA PRO A 32 4.57 7.70 -21.10
C PRO A 32 3.98 6.50 -20.39
N THR A 33 4.84 5.76 -19.67
CA THR A 33 4.45 4.66 -18.80
C THR A 33 4.26 5.18 -17.38
N ILE A 34 3.06 5.01 -16.79
CA ILE A 34 2.81 5.37 -15.39
C ILE A 34 3.31 4.28 -14.43
N SER A 35 3.79 4.70 -13.26
CA SER A 35 4.20 3.81 -12.16
C SER A 35 3.89 4.41 -10.79
N ILE A 36 3.72 3.54 -9.79
CA ILE A 36 3.64 3.87 -8.36
C ILE A 36 4.70 3.00 -7.67
N ALA A 37 5.61 3.62 -6.93
CA ALA A 37 6.61 2.89 -6.15
C ALA A 37 6.01 2.37 -4.84
N ASP A 38 6.55 1.25 -4.33
CA ASP A 38 6.23 0.74 -2.99
C ASP A 38 6.77 1.70 -1.92
N VAL A 39 6.06 1.79 -0.79
CA VAL A 39 6.40 2.63 0.36
C VAL A 39 6.31 1.77 1.62
N SER A 40 7.28 1.94 2.54
CA SER A 40 7.26 1.31 3.86
C SER A 40 7.45 2.41 4.92
N VAL A 41 6.60 2.37 5.95
CA VAL A 41 6.60 3.32 7.08
C VAL A 41 6.41 2.56 8.38
N GLU A 42 6.77 3.18 9.51
CA GLU A 42 6.31 2.75 10.83
C GLU A 42 4.86 3.21 11.03
N GLU A 43 4.08 2.49 11.82
CA GLU A 43 2.73 2.92 12.17
C GLU A 43 2.74 4.31 12.83
N GLY A 44 1.68 5.10 12.61
CA GLY A 44 1.62 6.50 13.00
C GLY A 44 2.28 7.47 12.02
N ASP A 45 3.13 7.00 11.12
CA ASP A 45 3.74 7.79 10.06
C ASP A 45 2.88 7.80 8.79
N ASP A 46 2.89 8.91 8.05
CA ASP A 46 2.20 9.01 6.77
C ASP A 46 2.92 8.23 5.66
N ALA A 47 2.26 7.27 5.02
CA ALA A 47 2.74 6.67 3.78
C ALA A 47 2.48 7.58 2.58
N VAL A 48 3.54 8.11 1.95
CA VAL A 48 3.44 9.09 0.87
C VAL A 48 3.80 8.48 -0.47
N PHE A 49 2.82 8.39 -1.36
CA PHE A 49 2.97 7.84 -2.71
C PHE A 49 2.92 8.95 -3.76
N TYR A 50 3.47 8.65 -4.92
CA TYR A 50 3.39 9.47 -6.12
C TYR A 50 3.09 8.61 -7.34
N VAL A 51 2.27 9.11 -8.26
CA VAL A 51 2.23 8.56 -9.62
C VAL A 51 3.32 9.25 -10.43
N THR A 52 4.19 8.46 -11.05
CA THR A 52 5.29 8.96 -11.87
C THR A 52 5.21 8.43 -13.28
N THR A 53 5.87 9.12 -14.23
CA THR A 53 6.03 8.68 -15.62
C THR A 53 7.50 8.60 -16.00
N ASP A 54 7.84 7.71 -16.92
CA ASP A 54 9.18 7.52 -17.46
C ASP A 54 9.60 8.65 -18.43
N GLN A 55 8.63 9.38 -19.00
CA GLN A 55 8.84 10.54 -19.87
C GLN A 55 7.74 11.57 -19.70
N VAL A 56 7.99 12.82 -20.12
CA VAL A 56 7.01 13.91 -20.05
C VAL A 56 5.91 13.73 -21.08
N SER A 57 4.68 14.15 -20.72
CA SER A 57 3.54 14.26 -21.63
C SER A 57 3.34 15.71 -22.05
N PHE A 58 2.80 15.94 -23.25
CA PHE A 58 2.37 17.27 -23.70
C PHE A 58 0.98 17.66 -23.14
N GLU A 59 0.27 16.72 -22.53
CA GLU A 59 -1.05 16.91 -21.91
C GLU A 59 -1.02 16.43 -20.45
N ASP A 60 -1.98 16.91 -19.65
CA ASP A 60 -2.17 16.43 -18.28
C ASP A 60 -2.61 14.96 -18.29
N ILE A 61 -2.00 14.16 -17.42
CA ILE A 61 -2.42 12.77 -17.18
C ILE A 61 -3.15 12.74 -15.85
N VAL A 62 -4.44 12.39 -15.86
CA VAL A 62 -5.28 12.26 -14.66
C VAL A 62 -5.44 10.80 -14.31
N VAL A 63 -5.10 10.44 -13.07
CA VAL A 63 -5.11 9.08 -12.56
C VAL A 63 -6.07 8.96 -11.38
N ALA A 64 -7.08 8.10 -11.50
CA ALA A 64 -7.95 7.73 -10.39
C ALA A 64 -7.22 6.74 -9.49
N ILE A 65 -7.27 6.97 -8.18
CA ILE A 65 -6.58 6.17 -7.16
C ILE A 65 -7.63 5.37 -6.38
N THR A 66 -7.33 4.10 -6.16
CA THR A 66 -8.10 3.19 -5.30
C THR A 66 -7.18 2.43 -4.37
N PHE A 67 -7.73 2.03 -3.22
CA PHE A 67 -7.03 1.23 -2.22
C PHE A 67 -7.72 -0.11 -2.02
N ALA A 68 -6.94 -1.11 -1.68
CA ALA A 68 -7.43 -2.43 -1.32
C ALA A 68 -6.65 -2.95 -0.11
N ASP A 69 -7.40 -3.43 0.89
CA ASP A 69 -6.84 -4.08 2.07
C ASP A 69 -6.04 -5.32 1.66
N GLY A 70 -4.96 -5.54 2.39
CA GLY A 70 -4.17 -6.75 2.36
C GLY A 70 -4.22 -7.41 3.74
N THR A 71 -3.08 -7.49 4.43
CA THR A 71 -3.06 -7.76 5.86
C THR A 71 -3.43 -6.50 6.65
N ALA A 72 -2.95 -5.33 6.23
CA ALA A 72 -3.40 -4.05 6.74
C ALA A 72 -4.82 -3.73 6.24
N THR A 73 -5.71 -3.29 7.14
CA THR A 73 -7.14 -3.04 6.91
C THR A 73 -7.52 -1.59 7.23
N SER A 74 -8.45 -1.04 6.47
CA SER A 74 -8.96 0.30 6.75
C SER A 74 -10.35 0.21 7.41
N PRO A 75 -10.59 0.93 8.52
CA PRO A 75 -9.82 2.05 9.08
C PRO A 75 -8.89 1.69 10.25
N GLU A 76 -8.67 0.40 10.54
CA GLU A 76 -7.91 -0.08 11.71
C GLU A 76 -6.43 0.35 11.61
N ASP A 77 -5.76 0.06 10.47
CA ASP A 77 -4.33 0.24 10.31
C ASP A 77 -3.96 1.45 9.45
N TYR A 78 -4.85 1.87 8.56
CA TYR A 78 -4.65 3.06 7.71
C TYR A 78 -5.98 3.70 7.31
N THR A 79 -5.90 4.97 6.88
CA THR A 79 -7.08 5.71 6.42
C THR A 79 -6.80 6.42 5.08
N TYR A 80 -7.85 6.63 4.28
CA TYR A 80 -7.75 7.34 3.01
C TYR A 80 -9.04 8.08 2.68
N THR A 81 -8.91 9.12 1.83
CA THR A 81 -10.07 9.82 1.27
C THR A 81 -10.47 9.23 -0.09
N ASN A 82 -11.78 9.06 -0.30
CA ASN A 82 -12.31 8.49 -1.53
C ASN A 82 -13.53 9.34 -2.02
N PRO A 83 -13.67 9.71 -3.31
CA PRO A 83 -12.78 9.39 -4.43
C PRO A 83 -11.50 10.24 -4.43
N LEU A 84 -10.39 9.65 -4.86
CA LEU A 84 -9.12 10.34 -5.01
C LEU A 84 -8.66 10.30 -6.46
N GLN A 85 -8.27 11.46 -6.98
CA GLN A 85 -7.60 11.60 -8.28
C GLN A 85 -6.38 12.47 -8.11
N VAL A 86 -5.33 12.14 -8.84
CA VAL A 86 -4.12 12.94 -8.93
C VAL A 86 -3.82 13.27 -10.38
N THR A 87 -3.11 14.37 -10.60
CA THR A 87 -2.73 14.84 -11.94
C THR A 87 -1.23 14.90 -12.06
N ILE A 88 -0.69 14.35 -13.14
CA ILE A 88 0.67 14.65 -13.61
C ILE A 88 0.52 15.77 -14.63
N PRO A 89 0.97 17.00 -14.32
CA PRO A 89 0.81 18.13 -15.23
C PRO A 89 1.62 17.94 -16.52
N ALA A 90 1.14 18.49 -17.61
CA ALA A 90 1.89 18.56 -18.87
C ALA A 90 3.31 19.10 -18.65
N GLY A 91 4.31 18.39 -19.19
CA GLY A 91 5.73 18.72 -19.00
C GLY A 91 6.33 18.29 -17.66
N SER A 92 5.56 17.64 -16.78
CA SER A 92 6.02 17.00 -15.55
C SER A 92 6.11 15.47 -15.71
N THR A 93 6.83 14.83 -14.79
CA THR A 93 6.89 13.36 -14.67
C THR A 93 6.36 12.85 -13.32
N THR A 94 5.76 13.74 -12.50
CA THR A 94 5.33 13.39 -11.13
C THR A 94 4.03 14.11 -10.78
N SER A 95 3.11 13.41 -10.14
CA SER A 95 1.86 13.95 -9.59
C SER A 95 2.11 14.74 -8.30
N GLU A 96 1.05 15.37 -7.76
CA GLU A 96 0.98 15.73 -6.36
C GLU A 96 1.09 14.47 -5.45
N ALA A 97 1.45 14.69 -4.18
CA ALA A 97 1.58 13.63 -3.19
C ALA A 97 0.22 13.00 -2.83
N ILE A 98 0.21 11.68 -2.70
CA ILE A 98 -0.91 10.89 -2.16
C ILE A 98 -0.50 10.49 -0.75
N THR A 99 -1.07 11.16 0.26
CA THR A 99 -0.78 10.89 1.67
C THR A 99 -1.82 9.92 2.22
N VAL A 100 -1.34 8.84 2.81
CA VAL A 100 -2.13 7.79 3.48
C VAL A 100 -1.68 7.74 4.93
N PRO A 101 -2.43 8.34 5.86
CA PRO A 101 -2.14 8.25 7.29
C PRO A 101 -2.26 6.82 7.77
N THR A 102 -1.27 6.32 8.51
CA THR A 102 -1.36 5.06 9.25
C THR A 102 -1.81 5.31 10.69
N VAL A 103 -2.32 4.29 11.34
CA VAL A 103 -2.82 4.34 12.72
C VAL A 103 -1.71 3.84 13.63
N ASP A 104 -1.49 4.52 14.75
CA ASP A 104 -0.53 4.19 15.80
C ASP A 104 -1.33 3.74 17.02
N ASP A 105 -0.99 2.59 17.62
CA ASP A 105 -1.63 2.14 18.84
C ASP A 105 -0.60 1.64 19.88
N ALA A 106 -0.81 0.63 20.66
CA ALA A 106 0.12 0.11 21.66
C ALA A 106 0.03 -1.43 21.70
N ILE A 107 -0.34 -2.04 20.59
CA ILE A 107 -0.51 -3.48 20.44
C ILE A 107 0.56 -3.97 19.50
N TYR A 108 1.41 -4.88 19.96
CA TYR A 108 2.38 -5.51 19.05
C TYR A 108 1.69 -6.24 17.90
N GLU A 109 2.08 -5.90 16.70
CA GLU A 109 1.56 -6.45 15.45
C GLU A 109 2.69 -6.96 14.53
N VAL A 110 2.33 -7.81 13.59
CA VAL A 110 3.26 -8.21 12.53
C VAL A 110 3.23 -7.17 11.41
N THR A 111 4.31 -7.10 10.63
CA THR A 111 4.34 -6.23 9.44
C THR A 111 3.18 -6.51 8.51
N GLU A 112 2.48 -5.47 8.10
CA GLU A 112 1.28 -5.52 7.32
C GLU A 112 1.38 -4.78 5.99
N THR A 113 0.44 -5.05 5.08
CA THR A 113 0.46 -4.46 3.74
C THR A 113 -0.94 -4.13 3.24
N PHE A 114 -1.03 -3.07 2.43
CA PHE A 114 -2.18 -2.71 1.60
C PHE A 114 -1.73 -2.39 0.16
N THR A 115 -2.67 -2.34 -0.76
CA THR A 115 -2.37 -2.04 -2.17
C THR A 115 -2.99 -0.70 -2.58
N ILE A 116 -2.21 0.14 -3.27
CA ILE A 116 -2.67 1.32 -3.98
C ILE A 116 -2.66 1.04 -5.49
N THR A 117 -3.75 1.37 -6.18
CA THR A 117 -3.88 1.19 -7.64
C THR A 117 -4.24 2.51 -8.29
N GLY A 118 -3.49 2.87 -9.33
CA GLY A 118 -3.75 3.99 -10.22
C GLY A 118 -4.35 3.53 -11.54
N SER A 119 -5.44 4.18 -11.98
CA SER A 119 -6.07 3.93 -13.28
C SER A 119 -6.18 5.25 -14.05
N VAL A 120 -5.64 5.30 -15.25
CA VAL A 120 -5.69 6.50 -16.10
C VAL A 120 -7.13 6.81 -16.48
N SER A 121 -7.60 8.00 -16.09
CA SER A 121 -8.94 8.50 -16.41
C SER A 121 -8.94 9.54 -17.54
N SER A 122 -7.79 10.21 -17.77
CA SER A 122 -7.57 11.14 -18.89
C SER A 122 -6.09 11.23 -19.19
N GLY A 123 -5.75 11.53 -20.45
CA GLY A 123 -4.38 11.57 -20.96
C GLY A 123 -3.98 10.29 -21.68
N THR A 124 -2.89 10.36 -22.45
CA THR A 124 -2.37 9.23 -23.24
C THR A 124 -1.19 8.60 -22.52
N THR A 125 -1.24 7.29 -22.29
CA THR A 125 -0.18 6.50 -21.61
C THR A 125 -0.02 5.16 -22.29
N ALA A 126 1.18 4.57 -22.19
CA ALA A 126 1.48 3.23 -22.69
C ALA A 126 0.76 2.12 -21.90
N ASN A 127 0.53 2.36 -20.59
CA ASN A 127 -0.23 1.44 -19.73
C ASN A 127 -1.42 2.17 -19.09
N PRO A 128 -2.61 1.55 -19.00
CA PRO A 128 -3.80 2.17 -18.43
C PRO A 128 -3.85 2.11 -16.90
N THR A 129 -3.05 1.23 -16.27
CA THR A 129 -3.07 0.98 -14.82
C THR A 129 -1.67 0.72 -14.29
N THR A 130 -1.49 1.01 -13.00
CA THR A 130 -0.29 0.70 -12.22
C THR A 130 -0.68 0.44 -10.77
N SER A 131 0.19 -0.22 -10.00
CA SER A 131 -0.03 -0.43 -8.56
C SER A 131 1.29 -0.32 -7.79
N GLY A 132 1.17 -0.02 -6.50
CA GLY A 132 2.23 -0.07 -5.51
C GLY A 132 1.72 -0.70 -4.23
N THR A 133 2.63 -1.10 -3.36
CA THR A 133 2.36 -1.67 -2.04
C THR A 133 2.72 -0.67 -0.95
N GLY A 134 1.81 -0.44 0.00
CA GLY A 134 2.10 0.18 1.29
C GLY A 134 2.43 -0.91 2.29
N THR A 135 3.53 -0.75 3.02
CA THR A 135 3.93 -1.64 4.11
C THR A 135 3.96 -0.84 5.40
N ILE A 136 3.27 -1.33 6.42
CA ILE A 136 3.24 -0.76 7.77
C ILE A 136 4.04 -1.69 8.68
N THR A 137 4.98 -1.14 9.42
CA THR A 137 5.78 -1.87 10.40
C THR A 137 5.43 -1.39 11.79
N ASP A 138 5.27 -2.36 12.69
CA ASP A 138 5.00 -2.12 14.11
C ASP A 138 6.17 -1.41 14.80
N ASN A 139 5.86 -0.54 15.75
CA ASN A 139 6.83 0.18 16.56
C ASN A 139 6.70 -0.12 18.08
N ASP A 140 5.78 -1.05 18.49
CA ASP A 140 5.48 -1.40 19.88
C ASP A 140 6.37 -2.48 20.48
N GLY A 141 7.53 -2.71 19.91
CA GLY A 141 8.59 -3.51 20.52
C GLY A 141 8.75 -4.92 19.95
N ASN A 142 8.99 -5.92 20.82
CA ASN A 142 9.41 -7.26 20.38
C ASN A 142 8.34 -8.35 20.55
N GLY A 143 7.09 -8.00 20.67
CA GLY A 143 6.00 -8.92 20.95
C GLY A 143 5.94 -9.39 22.41
N PRO A 144 4.79 -9.95 22.82
CA PRO A 144 4.57 -10.34 24.19
C PRO A 144 5.46 -11.50 24.63
N THR A 145 5.96 -11.42 25.86
CA THR A 145 6.70 -12.49 26.52
C THR A 145 5.76 -13.29 27.42
N ILE A 146 5.72 -14.61 27.26
CA ILE A 146 4.95 -15.48 28.13
C ILE A 146 5.73 -15.82 29.41
N SER A 147 5.04 -15.96 30.52
CA SER A 147 5.60 -16.44 31.80
C SER A 147 4.61 -17.33 32.56
N ILE A 148 5.15 -18.24 33.39
CA ILE A 148 4.41 -19.06 34.36
C ILE A 148 5.11 -18.85 35.69
N ALA A 149 4.36 -18.45 36.73
CA ALA A 149 4.88 -18.28 38.08
C ALA A 149 4.96 -19.60 38.83
N ASP A 150 5.96 -19.71 39.72
CA ASP A 150 6.03 -20.85 40.64
C ASP A 150 4.83 -20.87 41.59
N VAL A 151 4.34 -22.06 41.91
CA VAL A 151 3.25 -22.29 42.86
C VAL A 151 3.71 -23.26 43.95
N THR A 152 3.38 -22.91 45.18
CA THR A 152 3.61 -23.79 46.34
C THR A 152 2.27 -24.03 47.06
N VAL A 153 1.89 -25.28 47.22
CA VAL A 153 0.67 -25.68 47.91
C VAL A 153 0.98 -26.75 48.99
N ALA A 154 0.07 -26.95 49.92
CA ALA A 154 0.14 -28.08 50.83
C ALA A 154 -0.31 -29.36 50.10
N GLU A 155 0.15 -30.51 50.56
CA GLU A 155 -0.30 -31.81 50.07
C GLU A 155 -1.83 -31.93 50.23
N GLY A 156 -2.49 -32.31 49.13
CA GLY A 156 -3.94 -32.42 49.04
C GLY A 156 -4.67 -31.18 48.53
N ASP A 157 -3.96 -30.05 48.34
CA ASP A 157 -4.50 -28.85 47.73
C ASP A 157 -4.18 -28.81 46.22
N ASP A 158 -5.02 -28.13 45.43
CA ASP A 158 -4.80 -27.95 44.00
C ASP A 158 -3.73 -26.90 43.73
N ALA A 159 -2.72 -27.22 42.91
CA ALA A 159 -1.75 -26.28 42.36
C ALA A 159 -2.30 -25.69 41.08
N VAL A 160 -2.63 -24.38 41.09
CA VAL A 160 -3.19 -23.67 39.93
C VAL A 160 -2.11 -22.78 39.31
N PHE A 161 -1.78 -23.04 38.08
CA PHE A 161 -0.83 -22.25 37.28
C PHE A 161 -1.55 -21.37 36.27
N TYR A 162 -0.98 -20.20 36.03
CA TYR A 162 -1.45 -19.28 35.00
C TYR A 162 -0.31 -18.98 34.01
N VAL A 163 -0.59 -19.06 32.72
CA VAL A 163 0.25 -18.48 31.71
C VAL A 163 -0.18 -17.01 31.56
N THR A 164 0.77 -16.11 31.67
CA THR A 164 0.53 -14.66 31.54
C THR A 164 1.44 -14.08 30.48
N THR A 165 1.03 -12.97 29.89
CA THR A 165 1.83 -12.14 28.99
C THR A 165 2.16 -10.79 29.64
N ASP A 166 3.26 -10.19 29.28
CA ASP A 166 3.69 -8.86 29.76
C ASP A 166 3.01 -7.71 29.00
N GLN A 167 2.51 -7.97 27.77
CA GLN A 167 1.80 -7.02 26.93
C GLN A 167 0.68 -7.70 26.12
N VAL A 168 -0.17 -6.90 25.49
CA VAL A 168 -1.27 -7.37 24.62
C VAL A 168 -0.69 -7.81 23.28
N SER A 169 -1.30 -8.81 22.66
CA SER A 169 -1.01 -9.23 21.28
C SER A 169 -2.26 -9.12 20.44
N PHE A 170 -2.10 -8.71 19.20
CA PHE A 170 -3.17 -8.72 18.20
C PHE A 170 -3.64 -10.14 17.87
N GLU A 171 -2.73 -11.12 17.87
CA GLU A 171 -3.03 -12.52 17.57
C GLU A 171 -3.22 -13.35 18.83
N ASP A 172 -4.02 -14.43 18.71
CA ASP A 172 -4.16 -15.45 19.77
C ASP A 172 -2.82 -16.13 20.02
N ILE A 173 -2.41 -16.18 21.31
CA ILE A 173 -1.22 -16.91 21.72
C ILE A 173 -1.64 -18.29 22.21
N VAL A 174 -1.23 -19.33 21.50
CA VAL A 174 -1.48 -20.74 21.88
C VAL A 174 -0.22 -21.30 22.53
N VAL A 175 -0.36 -21.82 23.76
CA VAL A 175 0.75 -22.36 24.54
C VAL A 175 0.50 -23.84 24.86
N ASP A 176 1.39 -24.71 24.39
CA ASP A 176 1.40 -26.12 24.74
C ASP A 176 2.00 -26.33 26.14
N ILE A 177 1.24 -26.97 27.04
CA ILE A 177 1.68 -27.24 28.40
C ILE A 177 2.14 -28.69 28.52
N THR A 178 3.34 -28.89 29.05
CA THR A 178 3.89 -30.22 29.33
C THR A 178 4.31 -30.31 30.80
N PHE A 179 4.19 -31.53 31.38
CA PHE A 179 4.61 -31.81 32.72
C PHE A 179 5.80 -32.78 32.71
N ALA A 180 6.73 -32.58 33.61
CA ALA A 180 7.87 -33.48 33.82
C ALA A 180 8.05 -33.72 35.32
N ASP A 181 8.25 -34.97 35.69
CA ASP A 181 8.50 -35.38 37.07
C ASP A 181 9.84 -34.81 37.55
N GLY A 182 9.85 -34.34 38.80
CA GLY A 182 11.03 -33.96 39.53
C GLY A 182 11.23 -34.88 40.72
N THR A 183 11.18 -34.32 41.96
CA THR A 183 11.07 -35.12 43.18
C THR A 183 9.64 -35.55 43.45
N ALA A 184 8.65 -34.79 42.95
CA ALA A 184 7.26 -35.21 42.90
C ALA A 184 7.00 -35.96 41.58
N THR A 185 6.27 -37.07 41.65
CA THR A 185 6.04 -37.98 40.51
C THR A 185 4.55 -38.19 40.25
N SER A 186 4.19 -38.35 38.98
CA SER A 186 2.82 -38.67 38.57
C SER A 186 2.68 -40.18 38.36
N PRO A 187 1.62 -40.83 38.86
CA PRO A 187 0.44 -40.28 39.55
C PRO A 187 0.49 -40.30 41.08
N GLU A 188 1.64 -40.61 41.71
CA GLU A 188 1.76 -40.81 43.13
C GLU A 188 1.57 -39.49 43.92
N ASP A 189 2.23 -38.41 43.49
CA ASP A 189 2.24 -37.13 44.21
C ASP A 189 1.33 -36.08 43.57
N TYR A 190 1.11 -36.17 42.23
CA TYR A 190 0.22 -35.25 41.53
C TYR A 190 -0.44 -35.90 40.31
N THR A 191 -1.54 -35.32 39.87
CA THR A 191 -2.24 -35.67 38.63
C THR A 191 -2.60 -34.41 37.88
N TYR A 192 -2.70 -34.48 36.55
CA TYR A 192 -3.16 -33.40 35.73
C TYR A 192 -4.18 -33.87 34.69
N THR A 193 -5.03 -32.96 34.25
CA THR A 193 -5.98 -33.18 33.16
C THR A 193 -5.66 -32.22 32.04
N ASN A 194 -5.55 -32.75 30.82
CA ASN A 194 -5.43 -31.96 29.60
C ASN A 194 -6.79 -31.49 29.12
#